data_88c53dee1a49363c4e1161ad4084bb4a
#
_entry.id   88c53dee1a49363c4e1161ad4084bb4a
#
_cell.length_a   1.000
_cell.length_b   1.000
_cell.length_c   1.000
_cell.angle_alpha   90.00
_cell.angle_beta   90.00
_cell.angle_gamma   90.00
#
_symmetry.space_group_name_H-M   'P 1'
#
loop_
_entity.id
_entity.type
_entity.pdbx_description
1 polymer ?
#
loop_
_entity_poly.entity_id
_entity_poly.type
_entity_poly.pdbx_seq_one_letter_code
_entity_poly.pdbx_strand_id
1 'polypeptide(L)'
;PAAVLNAAPSVSGRYPNLGPGILVDAGILLVDDLGTDVMRLREGQRVSIESGDDGPAKVRAAGKSEEIIAEGVLQTRERVEESMEAARAGLSVQLEAFAVNTMEYMRGERDLLLNGVGMPDISTRMSGRHVLIVVRGYSYKQDLMALRPYIRDYKPVIIGVDGGADAVMEAGLKPDMIVGDMDSVSDKALGSGAEIVVHAYRDGRAPGLARVERLGAEHKVFAATGTSEDIAMLMADGAGAELIVAVGTHVTLLEFLDKGREGMSSTFLTRLKVGNRLIDAKGVSRLYRTRISGWHLSFLALAGLIALFAALASTPAGQTLLGLSGAVWDDIVNFLRSLVGLAPSTPSV
;
A
#
# COMPACT_ATOMS: atom_id res chain seq x y z
N PRO A 1 -14.77 1.99 -25.53
CA PRO A 1 -13.77 2.31 -26.56
C PRO A 1 -14.09 1.58 -27.86
N ALA A 2 -13.65 2.12 -29.01
CA ALA A 2 -13.81 1.45 -30.31
C ALA A 2 -12.71 0.39 -30.52
N ALA A 3 -11.53 0.63 -29.96
CA ALA A 3 -10.40 -0.27 -30.02
C ALA A 3 -9.54 -0.17 -28.76
N VAL A 4 -8.78 -1.22 -28.48
CA VAL A 4 -7.71 -1.29 -27.47
C VAL A 4 -6.43 -1.66 -28.19
N LEU A 5 -5.38 -0.86 -27.97
CA LEU A 5 -4.05 -1.04 -28.51
C LEU A 5 -3.11 -1.41 -27.35
N ASN A 6 -2.58 -2.61 -27.36
CA ASN A 6 -1.75 -3.13 -26.29
C ASN A 6 -0.30 -3.35 -26.75
N ALA A 7 0.65 -2.79 -26.03
CA ALA A 7 2.06 -2.91 -26.36
C ALA A 7 2.61 -4.33 -26.21
N ALA A 8 2.04 -5.11 -25.28
CA ALA A 8 2.44 -6.49 -25.00
C ALA A 8 1.31 -7.48 -25.34
N PRO A 9 1.58 -8.79 -25.46
CA PRO A 9 0.54 -9.79 -25.59
C PRO A 9 -0.40 -9.79 -24.36
N SER A 10 -1.71 -9.79 -24.59
CA SER A 10 -2.72 -9.86 -23.51
C SER A 10 -2.75 -11.21 -22.82
N VAL A 11 -2.34 -12.27 -23.50
CA VAL A 11 -2.23 -13.64 -22.97
C VAL A 11 -0.78 -14.07 -23.08
N SER A 12 -0.13 -14.29 -21.93
CA SER A 12 1.29 -14.67 -21.86
C SER A 12 1.55 -16.16 -22.13
N GLY A 13 0.51 -16.98 -22.30
CA GLY A 13 0.61 -18.45 -22.37
C GLY A 13 0.90 -19.13 -21.03
N ARG A 14 1.06 -18.37 -19.94
CA ARG A 14 1.38 -18.89 -18.59
C ARG A 14 0.13 -19.15 -17.77
N TYR A 15 -0.89 -18.33 -17.93
CA TYR A 15 -2.17 -18.44 -17.25
C TYR A 15 -3.30 -17.86 -18.11
N PRO A 16 -4.54 -18.35 -17.93
CA PRO A 16 -5.70 -17.82 -18.66
C PRO A 16 -6.03 -16.39 -18.26
N ASN A 17 -6.20 -15.49 -19.24
CA ASN A 17 -6.67 -14.13 -19.05
C ASN A 17 -7.98 -13.92 -19.79
N LEU A 18 -9.08 -13.69 -19.09
CA LEU A 18 -10.41 -13.48 -19.65
C LEU A 18 -10.60 -12.12 -20.32
N GLY A 19 -9.72 -11.14 -20.04
CA GLY A 19 -9.83 -9.78 -20.55
C GLY A 19 -9.98 -9.68 -22.07
N PRO A 20 -9.12 -10.33 -22.87
CA PRO A 20 -9.25 -10.35 -24.35
C PRO A 20 -10.60 -10.85 -24.84
N GLY A 21 -11.09 -11.96 -24.27
CA GLY A 21 -12.40 -12.51 -24.63
C GLY A 21 -13.54 -11.52 -24.38
N ILE A 22 -13.54 -10.83 -23.24
CA ILE A 22 -14.54 -9.82 -22.90
C ILE A 22 -14.54 -8.68 -23.93
N LEU A 23 -13.38 -8.21 -24.36
CA LEU A 23 -13.24 -7.13 -25.34
C LEU A 23 -13.76 -7.56 -26.71
N VAL A 24 -13.32 -8.73 -27.19
CA VAL A 24 -13.72 -9.28 -28.50
C VAL A 24 -15.21 -9.57 -28.53
N ASP A 25 -15.79 -10.15 -27.46
CA ASP A 25 -17.23 -10.43 -27.35
C ASP A 25 -18.06 -9.14 -27.30
N ALA A 26 -17.52 -8.06 -26.77
CA ALA A 26 -18.15 -6.73 -26.78
C ALA A 26 -17.99 -6.00 -28.13
N GLY A 27 -17.39 -6.63 -29.14
CA GLY A 27 -17.15 -6.01 -30.47
C GLY A 27 -16.07 -4.92 -30.45
N ILE A 28 -15.22 -4.90 -29.44
CA ILE A 28 -14.09 -3.96 -29.32
C ILE A 28 -12.88 -4.57 -30.01
N LEU A 29 -12.30 -3.85 -30.98
CA LEU A 29 -11.06 -4.29 -31.62
C LEU A 29 -9.92 -4.33 -30.61
N LEU A 30 -9.27 -5.47 -30.48
CA LEU A 30 -8.09 -5.64 -29.65
C LEU A 30 -6.87 -5.96 -30.53
N VAL A 31 -5.86 -5.09 -30.50
CA VAL A 31 -4.59 -5.32 -31.20
C VAL A 31 -3.52 -5.46 -30.15
N ASP A 32 -2.91 -6.64 -30.09
CA ASP A 32 -1.85 -7.01 -29.15
C ASP A 32 -0.47 -6.97 -29.80
N ASP A 33 0.55 -6.98 -28.94
CA ASP A 33 1.96 -7.10 -29.33
C ASP A 33 2.44 -5.99 -30.28
N LEU A 34 1.95 -4.76 -30.05
CA LEU A 34 2.33 -3.58 -30.85
C LEU A 34 3.73 -3.05 -30.51
N GLY A 35 4.40 -3.58 -29.49
CA GLY A 35 5.68 -3.07 -29.00
C GLY A 35 5.57 -1.71 -28.33
N THR A 36 6.72 -1.19 -27.93
CA THR A 36 6.80 0.11 -27.22
C THR A 36 6.51 1.31 -28.12
N ASP A 37 6.56 1.14 -29.43
CA ASP A 37 6.34 2.23 -30.39
C ASP A 37 4.91 2.77 -30.37
N VAL A 38 3.93 1.96 -30.00
CA VAL A 38 2.55 2.41 -29.78
C VAL A 38 2.45 3.51 -28.73
N MET A 39 3.37 3.55 -27.78
CA MET A 39 3.43 4.58 -26.72
C MET A 39 3.83 5.96 -27.21
N ARG A 40 4.24 6.12 -28.48
CA ARG A 40 4.48 7.42 -29.14
C ARG A 40 3.19 8.14 -29.51
N LEU A 41 2.05 7.45 -29.46
CA LEU A 41 0.75 8.06 -29.70
C LEU A 41 0.42 9.07 -28.60
N ARG A 42 -0.11 10.22 -29.01
CA ARG A 42 -0.49 11.30 -28.08
C ARG A 42 -2.00 11.22 -27.79
N GLU A 43 -2.37 11.67 -26.61
CA GLU A 43 -3.79 11.79 -26.25
C GLU A 43 -4.54 12.68 -27.27
N GLY A 44 -5.71 12.24 -27.72
CA GLY A 44 -6.53 12.91 -28.74
C GLY A 44 -6.06 12.67 -30.19
N GLN A 45 -4.98 11.95 -30.41
CA GLN A 45 -4.48 11.63 -31.76
C GLN A 45 -5.42 10.60 -32.42
N ARG A 46 -5.87 10.90 -33.64
CA ARG A 46 -6.64 9.95 -34.45
C ARG A 46 -5.71 8.93 -35.08
N VAL A 47 -6.11 7.66 -35.00
CA VAL A 47 -5.37 6.52 -35.59
C VAL A 47 -6.28 5.74 -36.53
N SER A 48 -5.69 5.13 -37.56
CA SER A 48 -6.34 4.11 -38.39
C SER A 48 -5.68 2.76 -38.09
N ILE A 49 -6.50 1.72 -38.02
CA ILE A 49 -6.07 0.32 -37.83
C ILE A 49 -6.43 -0.41 -39.11
N GLU A 50 -5.42 -0.95 -39.77
CA GLU A 50 -5.58 -1.77 -40.97
C GLU A 50 -5.17 -3.21 -40.63
N SER A 51 -6.05 -4.16 -40.88
CA SER A 51 -5.78 -5.59 -40.73
C SER A 51 -6.19 -6.32 -41.97
N GLY A 52 -5.28 -7.11 -42.55
CA GLY A 52 -5.60 -8.10 -43.58
C GLY A 52 -6.01 -9.42 -42.93
N ASP A 53 -6.65 -10.31 -43.69
CA ASP A 53 -7.16 -11.60 -43.18
C ASP A 53 -6.09 -12.49 -42.53
N ASP A 54 -4.82 -12.41 -42.98
CA ASP A 54 -3.69 -13.21 -42.45
C ASP A 54 -2.44 -12.38 -42.10
N GLY A 55 -2.52 -11.05 -42.15
CA GLY A 55 -1.39 -10.16 -41.93
C GLY A 55 -1.36 -9.52 -40.53
N PRO A 56 -0.22 -8.89 -40.15
CA PRO A 56 -0.16 -8.09 -38.94
C PRO A 56 -1.09 -6.89 -39.04
N ALA A 57 -1.73 -6.54 -37.93
CA ALA A 57 -2.50 -5.31 -37.83
C ALA A 57 -1.54 -4.10 -37.78
N LYS A 58 -1.77 -3.14 -38.68
CA LYS A 58 -0.94 -1.93 -38.78
C LYS A 58 -1.66 -0.73 -38.21
N VAL A 59 -0.99 -0.04 -37.31
CA VAL A 59 -1.49 1.20 -36.68
C VAL A 59 -0.80 2.40 -37.32
N ARG A 60 -1.58 3.33 -37.90
CA ARG A 60 -1.08 4.55 -38.57
C ARG A 60 -1.70 5.80 -37.93
N ALA A 61 -1.00 6.94 -38.00
CA ALA A 61 -1.57 8.22 -37.63
C ALA A 61 -2.52 8.71 -38.73
N ALA A 62 -3.77 9.03 -38.38
CA ALA A 62 -4.73 9.56 -39.33
C ALA A 62 -4.28 10.93 -39.88
N GLY A 63 -4.26 11.09 -41.21
CA GLY A 63 -3.95 12.35 -41.88
C GLY A 63 -2.46 12.64 -42.17
N LYS A 64 -1.54 11.77 -41.79
CA LYS A 64 -0.15 11.77 -42.23
C LYS A 64 0.14 10.49 -42.99
N SER A 65 0.65 10.68 -44.21
CA SER A 65 1.27 9.73 -45.14
C SER A 65 1.79 8.47 -44.46
N GLU A 66 1.37 7.33 -44.95
CA GLU A 66 1.98 5.98 -45.01
C GLU A 66 2.89 5.47 -43.86
N GLU A 67 3.22 6.27 -42.85
CA GLU A 67 4.10 5.86 -41.76
C GLU A 67 3.34 4.93 -40.81
N ILE A 68 3.78 3.68 -40.76
CA ILE A 68 3.30 2.70 -39.80
C ILE A 68 3.94 3.04 -38.45
N ILE A 69 3.13 3.33 -37.43
CA ILE A 69 3.60 3.62 -36.07
C ILE A 69 3.97 2.34 -35.33
N ALA A 70 3.11 1.31 -35.48
CA ALA A 70 3.31 0.02 -34.86
C ALA A 70 2.61 -1.10 -35.65
N GLU A 71 3.14 -2.30 -35.56
CA GLU A 71 2.53 -3.51 -36.10
C GLU A 71 2.28 -4.48 -34.97
N GLY A 72 1.15 -5.16 -34.98
CA GLY A 72 0.74 -6.09 -33.93
C GLY A 72 -0.21 -7.16 -34.45
N VAL A 73 -0.85 -7.88 -33.55
CA VAL A 73 -1.75 -8.99 -33.84
C VAL A 73 -3.18 -8.61 -33.49
N LEU A 74 -4.08 -8.59 -34.50
CA LEU A 74 -5.50 -8.44 -34.24
C LEU A 74 -6.02 -9.71 -33.56
N GLN A 75 -6.61 -9.55 -32.39
CA GLN A 75 -7.21 -10.64 -31.65
C GLN A 75 -8.61 -10.94 -32.20
N THR A 76 -8.79 -12.18 -32.64
CA THR A 76 -10.11 -12.74 -32.99
C THR A 76 -10.56 -13.69 -31.87
N ARG A 77 -11.82 -14.10 -31.91
CA ARG A 77 -12.35 -15.07 -30.93
C ARG A 77 -11.54 -16.37 -30.96
N GLU A 78 -11.25 -16.89 -32.17
CA GLU A 78 -10.50 -18.12 -32.35
C GLU A 78 -9.09 -18.01 -31.76
N ARG A 79 -8.35 -16.93 -32.04
CA ARG A 79 -7.02 -16.69 -31.49
C ARG A 79 -7.01 -16.57 -29.97
N VAL A 80 -8.05 -15.91 -29.42
CA VAL A 80 -8.20 -15.81 -27.96
C VAL A 80 -8.45 -17.20 -27.36
N GLU A 81 -9.34 -18.01 -27.96
CA GLU A 81 -9.64 -19.38 -27.49
C GLU A 81 -8.38 -20.27 -27.54
N GLU A 82 -7.64 -20.27 -28.65
CA GLU A 82 -6.36 -20.99 -28.76
C GLU A 82 -5.34 -20.56 -27.72
N SER A 83 -5.18 -19.23 -27.52
CA SER A 83 -4.27 -18.69 -26.51
C SER A 83 -4.69 -19.07 -25.09
N MET A 84 -5.99 -19.13 -24.82
CA MET A 84 -6.55 -19.54 -23.54
C MET A 84 -6.34 -21.02 -23.27
N GLU A 85 -6.42 -21.88 -24.29
CA GLU A 85 -6.14 -23.31 -24.14
C GLU A 85 -4.65 -23.56 -23.88
N ALA A 86 -3.76 -22.90 -24.62
CA ALA A 86 -2.33 -22.93 -24.35
C ALA A 86 -1.99 -22.44 -22.94
N ALA A 87 -2.64 -21.38 -22.48
CA ALA A 87 -2.46 -20.82 -21.14
C ALA A 87 -2.96 -21.77 -20.02
N ARG A 88 -4.03 -22.53 -20.25
CA ARG A 88 -4.47 -23.58 -19.30
C ARG A 88 -3.45 -24.71 -19.16
N ALA A 89 -2.84 -25.13 -20.27
CA ALA A 89 -1.77 -26.13 -20.24
C ALA A 89 -0.53 -25.56 -19.49
N GLY A 90 -0.17 -24.30 -19.74
CA GLY A 90 0.94 -23.61 -19.07
C GLY A 90 0.75 -23.47 -17.57
N LEU A 91 -0.49 -23.34 -17.09
CA LEU A 91 -0.79 -23.21 -15.67
C LEU A 91 -0.31 -24.41 -14.84
N SER A 92 -0.48 -25.64 -15.35
CA SER A 92 -0.02 -26.85 -14.65
C SER A 92 1.49 -26.83 -14.45
N VAL A 93 2.24 -26.41 -15.46
CA VAL A 93 3.71 -26.31 -15.39
C VAL A 93 4.13 -25.25 -14.36
N GLN A 94 3.43 -24.12 -14.31
CA GLN A 94 3.70 -23.06 -13.31
C GLN A 94 3.42 -23.53 -11.88
N LEU A 95 2.36 -24.30 -11.68
CA LEU A 95 2.02 -24.86 -10.36
C LEU A 95 3.04 -25.91 -9.90
N GLU A 96 3.52 -26.75 -10.79
CA GLU A 96 4.60 -27.72 -10.49
C GLU A 96 5.90 -27.00 -10.12
N ALA A 97 6.31 -26.01 -10.92
CA ALA A 97 7.49 -25.20 -10.64
C ALA A 97 7.38 -24.49 -9.27
N PHE A 98 6.21 -23.94 -8.98
CA PHE A 98 5.96 -23.34 -7.66
C PHE A 98 6.08 -24.35 -6.52
N ALA A 99 5.52 -25.53 -6.66
CA ALA A 99 5.61 -26.57 -5.64
C ALA A 99 7.08 -26.97 -5.38
N VAL A 100 7.86 -27.18 -6.45
CA VAL A 100 9.29 -27.49 -6.35
C VAL A 100 10.04 -26.35 -5.65
N ASN A 101 9.90 -25.13 -6.12
CA ASN A 101 10.56 -23.95 -5.55
C ASN A 101 10.18 -23.72 -4.07
N THR A 102 8.91 -24.00 -3.71
CA THR A 102 8.44 -23.89 -2.33
C THR A 102 9.11 -24.92 -1.42
N MET A 103 9.27 -26.15 -1.90
CA MET A 103 9.96 -27.20 -1.15
C MET A 103 11.46 -26.91 -1.01
N GLU A 104 12.10 -26.39 -2.05
CA GLU A 104 13.50 -25.97 -2.00
C GLU A 104 13.72 -24.82 -1.03
N TYR A 105 12.87 -23.78 -1.09
CA TYR A 105 12.91 -22.66 -0.16
C TYR A 105 12.70 -23.12 1.29
N MET A 106 11.69 -23.97 1.53
CA MET A 106 11.43 -24.54 2.85
C MET A 106 12.62 -25.31 3.40
N ARG A 107 13.32 -26.09 2.58
CA ARG A 107 14.53 -26.81 3.00
C ARG A 107 15.69 -25.88 3.28
N GLY A 108 15.88 -24.88 2.40
CA GLY A 108 16.96 -23.90 2.50
C GLY A 108 16.83 -22.96 3.70
N GLU A 109 15.61 -22.47 3.97
CA GLU A 109 15.34 -21.45 5.00
C GLU A 109 14.59 -22.02 6.22
N ARG A 110 14.63 -23.33 6.42
CA ARG A 110 13.91 -24.01 7.51
C ARG A 110 14.18 -23.38 8.89
N ASP A 111 15.44 -23.15 9.21
CA ASP A 111 15.85 -22.66 10.52
C ASP A 111 15.46 -21.20 10.73
N LEU A 112 15.51 -20.38 9.69
CA LEU A 112 14.99 -19.02 9.71
C LEU A 112 13.46 -19.01 9.89
N LEU A 113 12.75 -19.79 9.09
CA LEU A 113 11.29 -19.84 9.12
C LEU A 113 10.74 -20.37 10.46
N LEU A 114 11.33 -21.41 11.00
CA LEU A 114 10.80 -22.07 12.21
C LEU A 114 11.35 -21.46 13.50
N ASN A 115 12.63 -21.13 13.52
CA ASN A 115 13.36 -20.78 14.74
C ASN A 115 13.93 -19.35 14.73
N GLY A 116 13.81 -18.60 13.63
CA GLY A 116 14.39 -17.27 13.48
C GLY A 116 15.92 -17.25 13.47
N VAL A 117 16.56 -18.39 13.18
CA VAL A 117 18.02 -18.48 13.15
C VAL A 117 18.57 -17.67 11.98
N GLY A 118 19.60 -16.86 12.26
CA GLY A 118 20.23 -15.99 11.25
C GLY A 118 19.68 -14.57 11.22
N MET A 119 18.65 -14.25 12.00
CA MET A 119 18.20 -12.87 12.14
C MET A 119 19.27 -12.01 12.80
N PRO A 120 19.54 -10.79 12.29
CA PRO A 120 20.49 -9.87 12.93
C PRO A 120 19.92 -9.38 14.26
N ASP A 121 20.81 -9.02 15.18
CA ASP A 121 20.43 -8.35 16.43
C ASP A 121 20.04 -6.91 16.12
N ILE A 122 18.72 -6.61 16.15
CA ILE A 122 18.15 -5.31 15.85
C ILE A 122 17.95 -4.48 17.13
N SER A 123 18.20 -3.17 17.02
CA SER A 123 18.04 -2.22 18.13
C SER A 123 16.59 -1.73 18.26
N THR A 124 15.83 -1.75 17.15
CA THR A 124 14.44 -1.30 17.08
C THR A 124 13.53 -2.25 17.87
N ARG A 125 12.91 -1.75 18.94
CA ARG A 125 12.03 -2.56 19.79
C ARG A 125 10.66 -2.74 19.13
N MET A 126 10.30 -3.98 18.81
CA MET A 126 9.02 -4.35 18.19
C MET A 126 8.14 -5.22 19.10
N SER A 127 8.71 -5.81 20.15
CA SER A 127 7.99 -6.73 21.05
C SER A 127 6.76 -6.07 21.68
N GLY A 128 5.60 -6.71 21.51
CA GLY A 128 4.30 -6.21 22.01
C GLY A 128 3.82 -4.92 21.34
N ARG A 129 4.39 -4.54 20.20
CA ARG A 129 4.00 -3.34 19.45
C ARG A 129 3.44 -3.71 18.09
N HIS A 130 2.63 -2.80 17.54
CA HIS A 130 2.25 -2.86 16.14
C HIS A 130 3.42 -2.46 15.26
N VAL A 131 3.58 -3.13 14.13
CA VAL A 131 4.59 -2.83 13.11
C VAL A 131 3.89 -2.51 11.80
N LEU A 132 4.23 -1.39 11.19
CA LEU A 132 3.73 -0.97 9.87
C LEU A 132 4.86 -1.15 8.86
N ILE A 133 4.70 -2.11 7.95
CA ILE A 133 5.64 -2.37 6.87
C ILE A 133 5.15 -1.69 5.61
N VAL A 134 5.98 -0.83 5.03
CA VAL A 134 5.62 -0.04 3.84
C VAL A 134 6.50 -0.44 2.67
N VAL A 135 5.86 -0.96 1.62
CA VAL A 135 6.47 -1.26 0.33
C VAL A 135 5.93 -0.29 -0.72
N ARG A 136 6.73 0.12 -1.67
CA ARG A 136 6.34 1.02 -2.76
C ARG A 136 5.62 0.25 -3.89
N GLY A 137 4.57 -0.47 -3.51
CA GLY A 137 3.75 -1.24 -4.43
C GLY A 137 2.52 -0.47 -4.92
N TYR A 138 1.57 -1.19 -5.50
CA TYR A 138 0.36 -0.59 -6.08
C TYR A 138 -0.51 0.05 -4.98
N SER A 139 -1.01 1.27 -5.21
CA SER A 139 -1.92 2.03 -4.30
C SER A 139 -1.36 2.37 -2.91
N TYR A 140 -0.07 2.21 -2.62
CA TYR A 140 0.52 2.45 -1.31
C TYR A 140 0.23 3.85 -0.73
N LYS A 141 0.16 4.90 -1.58
CA LYS A 141 -0.15 6.27 -1.14
C LYS A 141 -1.55 6.38 -0.56
N GLN A 142 -2.52 5.73 -1.21
CA GLN A 142 -3.92 5.72 -0.77
C GLN A 142 -4.06 4.95 0.54
N ASP A 143 -3.39 3.80 0.65
CA ASP A 143 -3.41 2.98 1.84
C ASP A 143 -2.76 3.70 3.04
N LEU A 144 -1.60 4.35 2.86
CA LEU A 144 -0.97 5.18 3.90
C LEU A 144 -1.86 6.34 4.35
N MET A 145 -2.55 7.00 3.43
CA MET A 145 -3.50 8.07 3.79
C MET A 145 -4.68 7.52 4.61
N ALA A 146 -5.23 6.37 4.23
CA ALA A 146 -6.32 5.74 4.94
C ALA A 146 -5.91 5.28 6.36
N LEU A 147 -4.65 4.91 6.54
CA LEU A 147 -4.10 4.46 7.82
C LEU A 147 -3.63 5.60 8.74
N ARG A 148 -3.68 6.86 8.33
CA ARG A 148 -3.25 7.98 9.18
C ARG A 148 -3.86 8.00 10.59
N PRO A 149 -5.18 7.76 10.79
CA PRO A 149 -5.76 7.67 12.13
C PRO A 149 -5.14 6.52 12.95
N TYR A 150 -4.95 5.35 12.33
CA TYR A 150 -4.32 4.21 12.97
C TYR A 150 -2.87 4.52 13.40
N ILE A 151 -2.08 5.12 12.51
CA ILE A 151 -0.68 5.48 12.78
C ILE A 151 -0.59 6.49 13.93
N ARG A 152 -1.50 7.47 13.98
CA ARG A 152 -1.56 8.46 15.06
C ARG A 152 -1.92 7.84 16.41
N ASP A 153 -2.91 6.94 16.41
CA ASP A 153 -3.50 6.40 17.63
C ASP A 153 -2.65 5.27 18.22
N TYR A 154 -2.08 4.40 17.38
CA TYR A 154 -1.28 3.24 17.82
C TYR A 154 0.23 3.46 17.78
N LYS A 155 0.72 4.46 17.07
CA LYS A 155 2.16 4.79 16.93
C LYS A 155 2.99 3.53 16.63
N PRO A 156 2.67 2.79 15.55
CA PRO A 156 3.38 1.57 15.21
C PRO A 156 4.86 1.86 14.94
N VAL A 157 5.69 0.83 15.06
CA VAL A 157 7.04 0.86 14.50
C VAL A 157 6.92 0.86 12.98
N ILE A 158 7.58 1.78 12.30
CA ILE A 158 7.47 1.94 10.85
C ILE A 158 8.72 1.40 10.17
N ILE A 159 8.55 0.35 9.37
CA ILE A 159 9.59 -0.25 8.54
C ILE A 159 9.36 0.17 7.09
N GLY A 160 10.30 0.88 6.50
CA GLY A 160 10.33 1.14 5.07
C GLY A 160 11.11 0.04 4.34
N VAL A 161 10.48 -0.64 3.38
CA VAL A 161 11.17 -1.65 2.57
C VAL A 161 11.61 -0.99 1.27
N ASP A 162 12.90 -0.93 1.05
CA ASP A 162 13.53 -0.28 -0.10
C ASP A 162 12.94 1.12 -0.34
N GLY A 163 12.47 1.44 -1.54
CA GLY A 163 11.79 2.71 -1.84
C GLY A 163 10.55 3.02 -0.97
N GLY A 164 10.08 2.07 -0.16
CA GLY A 164 9.05 2.27 0.85
C GLY A 164 9.49 3.24 1.96
N ALA A 165 10.79 3.35 2.23
CA ALA A 165 11.33 4.34 3.17
C ALA A 165 11.06 5.78 2.68
N ASP A 166 11.27 6.03 1.41
CA ASP A 166 10.94 7.31 0.78
C ASP A 166 9.45 7.59 0.80
N ALA A 167 8.62 6.56 0.55
CA ALA A 167 7.17 6.68 0.61
C ALA A 167 6.67 7.07 2.01
N VAL A 168 7.27 6.54 3.07
CA VAL A 168 7.01 6.93 4.46
C VAL A 168 7.34 8.40 4.67
N MET A 169 8.51 8.85 4.20
CA MET A 169 8.94 10.26 4.33
C MET A 169 8.09 11.21 3.50
N GLU A 170 7.69 10.84 2.29
CA GLU A 170 6.75 11.60 1.45
C GLU A 170 5.39 11.78 2.14
N ALA A 171 4.96 10.81 2.93
CA ALA A 171 3.73 10.88 3.73
C ALA A 171 3.85 11.76 4.99
N GLY A 172 5.04 12.35 5.24
CA GLY A 172 5.32 13.16 6.44
C GLY A 172 5.56 12.34 7.70
N LEU A 173 5.91 11.06 7.54
CA LEU A 173 6.26 10.14 8.62
C LEU A 173 7.78 9.94 8.67
N LYS A 174 8.27 9.31 9.74
CA LYS A 174 9.67 8.93 9.86
C LYS A 174 9.76 7.42 9.97
N PRO A 175 10.60 6.73 9.15
CA PRO A 175 10.86 5.31 9.35
C PRO A 175 11.69 5.09 10.61
N ASP A 176 11.37 4.06 11.37
CA ASP A 176 12.19 3.57 12.49
C ASP A 176 13.27 2.62 11.97
N MET A 177 12.97 1.87 10.89
CA MET A 177 13.88 0.93 10.27
C MET A 177 13.73 0.96 8.74
N ILE A 178 14.82 0.71 8.03
CA ILE A 178 14.85 0.52 6.57
C ILE A 178 15.43 -0.86 6.30
N VAL A 179 14.70 -1.67 5.55
CA VAL A 179 15.10 -3.04 5.16
C VAL A 179 15.11 -3.15 3.64
N GLY A 180 16.16 -3.70 3.07
CA GLY A 180 16.18 -3.96 1.63
C GLY A 180 17.55 -4.12 1.02
N ASP A 181 17.60 -4.22 -0.31
CA ASP A 181 18.84 -4.27 -1.09
C ASP A 181 19.48 -2.87 -1.29
N MET A 182 18.80 -1.82 -0.86
CA MET A 182 19.20 -0.41 -0.90
C MET A 182 19.32 0.21 -2.30
N ASP A 183 18.92 -0.47 -3.36
CA ASP A 183 19.05 0.05 -4.73
C ASP A 183 18.07 1.19 -5.01
N SER A 184 16.86 1.13 -4.47
CA SER A 184 15.76 2.08 -4.71
C SER A 184 15.52 3.09 -3.57
N VAL A 185 16.35 3.08 -2.53
CA VAL A 185 16.26 4.01 -1.37
C VAL A 185 17.04 5.28 -1.67
N SER A 186 16.49 6.45 -1.35
CA SER A 186 17.22 7.72 -1.48
C SER A 186 18.29 7.89 -0.38
N ASP A 187 19.36 8.68 -0.68
CA ASP A 187 20.38 9.02 0.33
C ASP A 187 19.76 9.79 1.52
N LYS A 188 18.70 10.57 1.24
CA LYS A 188 17.94 11.27 2.26
C LYS A 188 17.28 10.30 3.24
N ALA A 189 16.69 9.21 2.75
CA ALA A 189 16.09 8.20 3.60
C ALA A 189 17.14 7.43 4.39
N LEU A 190 18.27 7.05 3.79
CA LEU A 190 19.39 6.42 4.47
C LEU A 190 19.99 7.32 5.56
N GLY A 191 19.98 8.65 5.38
CA GLY A 191 20.42 9.62 6.38
C GLY A 191 19.35 10.02 7.41
N SER A 192 18.16 9.38 7.43
CA SER A 192 17.05 9.76 8.32
C SER A 192 17.28 9.39 9.81
N GLY A 193 18.29 8.59 10.11
CA GLY A 193 18.56 8.03 11.44
C GLY A 193 17.68 6.81 11.78
N ALA A 194 17.08 6.18 10.79
CA ALA A 194 16.44 4.88 10.90
C ALA A 194 17.51 3.78 11.00
N GLU A 195 17.22 2.69 11.71
CA GLU A 195 18.07 1.51 11.71
C GLU A 195 18.07 0.87 10.32
N ILE A 196 19.26 0.61 9.75
CA ILE A 196 19.40 0.07 8.40
C ILE A 196 19.74 -1.41 8.47
N VAL A 197 18.95 -2.23 7.78
CA VAL A 197 19.19 -3.66 7.60
C VAL A 197 19.32 -3.95 6.11
N VAL A 198 20.56 -4.20 5.66
CA VAL A 198 20.86 -4.52 4.27
C VAL A 198 20.53 -5.97 4.01
N HIS A 199 19.61 -6.22 3.10
CA HIS A 199 19.29 -7.55 2.62
C HIS A 199 20.39 -8.04 1.70
N ALA A 200 21.05 -9.12 2.09
CA ALA A 200 22.08 -9.78 1.32
C ALA A 200 21.59 -11.12 0.78
N TYR A 201 22.14 -11.54 -0.34
CA TYR A 201 21.98 -12.91 -0.82
C TYR A 201 22.61 -13.89 0.18
N ARG A 202 22.15 -15.14 0.16
CA ARG A 202 22.64 -16.17 1.09
C ARG A 202 24.16 -16.45 0.98
N ASP A 203 24.73 -16.19 -0.20
CA ASP A 203 26.18 -16.26 -0.44
C ASP A 203 26.96 -15.05 0.14
N GLY A 204 26.25 -14.12 0.78
CA GLY A 204 26.83 -12.92 1.43
C GLY A 204 26.99 -11.73 0.48
N ARG A 205 26.65 -11.85 -0.81
CA ARG A 205 26.67 -10.70 -1.72
C ARG A 205 25.57 -9.72 -1.34
N ALA A 206 25.93 -8.46 -1.14
CA ALA A 206 25.01 -7.37 -0.83
C ALA A 206 25.33 -6.16 -1.71
N PRO A 207 24.73 -6.05 -2.92
CA PRO A 207 25.08 -4.99 -3.87
C PRO A 207 24.96 -3.57 -3.30
N GLY A 208 23.91 -3.29 -2.52
CA GLY A 208 23.70 -1.98 -1.91
C GLY A 208 24.58 -1.64 -0.72
N LEU A 209 25.33 -2.61 -0.16
CA LEU A 209 26.16 -2.41 1.02
C LEU A 209 27.21 -1.32 0.81
N ALA A 210 27.93 -1.35 -0.31
CA ALA A 210 28.96 -0.37 -0.63
C ALA A 210 28.43 1.09 -0.69
N ARG A 211 27.16 1.27 -0.97
CA ARG A 211 26.50 2.58 -0.94
C ARG A 211 26.25 3.04 0.49
N VAL A 212 25.74 2.16 1.34
CA VAL A 212 25.47 2.45 2.75
C VAL A 212 26.77 2.80 3.49
N GLU A 213 27.84 2.03 3.24
CA GLU A 213 29.18 2.28 3.78
C GLU A 213 29.76 3.63 3.37
N ARG A 214 29.61 4.01 2.06
CA ARG A 214 30.05 5.32 1.58
C ARG A 214 29.34 6.49 2.26
N LEU A 215 28.09 6.30 2.67
CA LEU A 215 27.33 7.30 3.40
C LEU A 215 27.67 7.33 4.89
N GLY A 216 28.53 6.41 5.37
CA GLY A 216 28.90 6.29 6.76
C GLY A 216 27.74 5.91 7.68
N ALA A 217 26.69 5.31 7.13
CA ALA A 217 25.51 4.93 7.90
C ALA A 217 25.75 3.60 8.64
N GLU A 218 25.43 3.57 9.92
CA GLU A 218 25.43 2.33 10.68
C GLU A 218 24.38 1.37 10.10
N HIS A 219 24.78 0.12 9.91
CA HIS A 219 23.92 -0.89 9.28
C HIS A 219 24.18 -2.28 9.82
N LYS A 220 23.23 -3.16 9.57
CA LYS A 220 23.33 -4.60 9.80
C LYS A 220 23.09 -5.31 8.49
N VAL A 221 23.67 -6.48 8.31
CA VAL A 221 23.48 -7.30 7.11
C VAL A 221 22.65 -8.51 7.48
N PHE A 222 21.62 -8.76 6.71
CA PHE A 222 20.79 -9.95 6.84
C PHE A 222 20.85 -10.77 5.56
N ALA A 223 21.57 -11.89 5.62
CA ALA A 223 21.71 -12.82 4.50
C ALA A 223 20.59 -13.88 4.55
N ALA A 224 19.64 -13.77 3.65
CA ALA A 224 18.53 -14.71 3.54
C ALA A 224 18.02 -14.79 2.09
N THR A 225 17.33 -15.89 1.78
CA THR A 225 16.62 -16.05 0.51
C THR A 225 15.21 -15.45 0.67
N GLY A 226 14.71 -14.80 -0.37
CA GLY A 226 13.37 -14.22 -0.37
C GLY A 226 13.36 -12.77 -0.82
N THR A 227 12.22 -12.12 -0.66
CA THR A 227 12.09 -10.69 -0.96
C THR A 227 12.39 -9.85 0.28
N SER A 228 12.76 -8.58 0.10
CA SER A 228 13.01 -7.67 1.22
C SER A 228 11.77 -7.49 2.10
N GLU A 229 10.57 -7.57 1.51
CA GLU A 229 9.30 -7.52 2.26
C GLU A 229 9.10 -8.75 3.16
N ASP A 230 9.48 -9.95 2.67
CA ASP A 230 9.40 -11.19 3.43
C ASP A 230 10.31 -11.12 4.65
N ILE A 231 11.51 -10.62 4.45
CA ILE A 231 12.52 -10.44 5.50
C ILE A 231 12.02 -9.44 6.55
N ALA A 232 11.44 -8.32 6.12
CA ALA A 232 10.86 -7.35 7.05
C ALA A 232 9.72 -7.97 7.90
N MET A 233 8.87 -8.80 7.29
CA MET A 233 7.81 -9.53 8.01
C MET A 233 8.37 -10.55 9.00
N LEU A 234 9.35 -11.35 8.59
CA LEU A 234 10.00 -12.34 9.46
C LEU A 234 10.72 -11.68 10.63
N MET A 235 11.40 -10.54 10.40
CA MET A 235 12.05 -9.77 11.46
C MET A 235 11.02 -9.23 12.45
N ALA A 236 9.91 -8.67 11.98
CA ALA A 236 8.85 -8.17 12.85
C ALA A 236 8.22 -9.30 13.69
N ASP A 237 7.96 -10.46 13.10
CA ASP A 237 7.44 -11.64 13.81
C ASP A 237 8.45 -12.17 14.84
N GLY A 238 9.72 -12.35 14.42
CA GLY A 238 10.80 -12.84 15.28
C GLY A 238 11.13 -11.88 16.44
N ALA A 239 10.98 -10.57 16.24
CA ALA A 239 11.10 -9.56 17.28
C ALA A 239 9.87 -9.46 18.20
N GLY A 240 8.86 -10.30 18.01
CA GLY A 240 7.67 -10.39 18.86
C GLY A 240 6.66 -9.27 18.64
N ALA A 241 6.52 -8.77 17.43
CA ALA A 241 5.46 -7.82 17.10
C ALA A 241 4.07 -8.37 17.46
N GLU A 242 3.20 -7.54 18.01
CA GLU A 242 1.82 -7.91 18.31
C GLU A 242 0.98 -8.00 17.04
N LEU A 243 1.17 -7.04 16.14
CA LEU A 243 0.46 -6.95 14.86
C LEU A 243 1.40 -6.42 13.78
N ILE A 244 1.31 -6.99 12.59
CA ILE A 244 2.03 -6.56 11.39
C ILE A 244 1.01 -6.04 10.40
N VAL A 245 1.08 -4.76 10.03
CA VAL A 245 0.25 -4.14 9.01
C VAL A 245 1.11 -3.89 7.77
N ALA A 246 0.76 -4.49 6.65
CA ALA A 246 1.53 -4.41 5.42
C ALA A 246 0.84 -3.47 4.40
N VAL A 247 1.58 -2.48 3.90
CA VAL A 247 1.15 -1.49 2.90
C VAL A 247 1.90 -1.71 1.60
N GLY A 248 1.19 -1.69 0.49
CA GLY A 248 1.80 -1.83 -0.85
C GLY A 248 2.26 -3.25 -1.17
N THR A 249 2.02 -4.20 -0.27
CA THR A 249 2.28 -5.62 -0.52
C THR A 249 1.04 -6.23 -1.17
N HIS A 250 1.21 -6.86 -2.32
CA HIS A 250 0.11 -7.54 -2.99
C HIS A 250 0.51 -8.98 -3.27
N VAL A 251 -0.29 -9.91 -2.76
CA VAL A 251 -0.21 -11.31 -3.13
C VAL A 251 -1.57 -11.71 -3.69
N THR A 252 -1.68 -11.66 -4.99
CA THR A 252 -2.83 -12.16 -5.73
C THR A 252 -2.42 -13.38 -6.54
N LEU A 253 -3.37 -14.26 -6.81
CA LEU A 253 -3.12 -15.42 -7.69
C LEU A 253 -2.60 -14.95 -9.05
N LEU A 254 -3.06 -13.81 -9.53
CA LEU A 254 -2.63 -13.23 -10.80
C LEU A 254 -1.14 -12.85 -10.78
N GLU A 255 -0.69 -12.14 -9.74
CA GLU A 255 0.73 -11.80 -9.60
C GLU A 255 1.61 -13.04 -9.42
N PHE A 256 1.07 -14.04 -8.73
CA PHE A 256 1.70 -15.33 -8.57
C PHE A 256 1.94 -16.02 -9.92
N LEU A 257 0.93 -16.05 -10.78
CA LEU A 257 1.01 -16.70 -12.08
C LEU A 257 1.79 -15.89 -13.12
N ASP A 258 1.70 -14.55 -13.05
CA ASP A 258 2.35 -13.65 -14.01
C ASP A 258 3.85 -13.53 -13.77
N LYS A 259 4.25 -13.41 -12.54
CA LYS A 259 5.66 -13.16 -12.21
C LYS A 259 6.52 -14.43 -12.21
N GLY A 260 5.95 -15.64 -12.02
CA GLY A 260 6.69 -16.94 -12.07
C GLY A 260 8.00 -16.91 -11.27
N ARG A 261 8.12 -16.02 -10.26
CA ARG A 261 9.39 -15.71 -9.61
C ARG A 261 9.69 -16.70 -8.50
N GLU A 262 10.97 -17.03 -8.37
CA GLU A 262 11.51 -17.73 -7.20
C GLU A 262 11.05 -17.11 -5.87
N GLY A 263 10.91 -15.76 -5.82
CA GLY A 263 10.42 -15.02 -4.65
C GLY A 263 8.96 -15.27 -4.25
N MET A 264 8.13 -15.89 -5.09
CA MET A 264 6.73 -16.17 -4.70
C MET A 264 6.64 -17.28 -3.65
N SER A 265 7.54 -18.23 -3.68
CA SER A 265 7.61 -19.32 -2.68
C SER A 265 7.97 -18.78 -1.29
N SER A 266 8.90 -17.82 -1.22
CA SER A 266 9.26 -17.17 0.03
C SER A 266 8.09 -16.36 0.59
N THR A 267 7.44 -15.56 -0.25
CA THR A 267 6.29 -14.73 0.16
C THR A 267 5.13 -15.60 0.64
N PHE A 268 4.85 -16.72 -0.03
CA PHE A 268 3.81 -17.65 0.38
C PHE A 268 4.09 -18.23 1.77
N LEU A 269 5.29 -18.76 2.01
CA LEU A 269 5.65 -19.37 3.29
C LEU A 269 5.79 -18.33 4.41
N THR A 270 6.35 -17.16 4.12
CA THR A 270 6.41 -16.05 5.07
C THR A 270 5.01 -15.64 5.53
N ARG A 271 4.08 -15.45 4.59
CA ARG A 271 2.69 -15.09 4.93
C ARG A 271 1.96 -16.18 5.70
N LEU A 272 2.23 -17.45 5.44
CA LEU A 272 1.72 -18.54 6.27
C LEU A 272 2.25 -18.46 7.71
N LYS A 273 3.55 -18.19 7.87
CA LYS A 273 4.18 -18.08 9.19
C LYS A 273 3.62 -16.91 10.00
N VAL A 274 3.56 -15.72 9.40
CA VAL A 274 3.15 -14.51 10.11
C VAL A 274 1.64 -14.28 10.09
N GLY A 275 0.86 -15.16 9.45
CA GLY A 275 -0.55 -14.96 9.10
C GLY A 275 -1.46 -14.62 10.28
N ASN A 276 -1.16 -15.14 11.48
CA ASN A 276 -1.93 -14.84 12.70
C ASN A 276 -1.80 -13.38 13.16
N ARG A 277 -0.78 -12.66 12.67
CA ARG A 277 -0.45 -11.29 13.07
C ARG A 277 -0.45 -10.33 11.88
N LEU A 278 -0.63 -10.83 10.66
CA LEU A 278 -0.53 -10.04 9.44
C LEU A 278 -1.90 -9.51 9.01
N ILE A 279 -1.96 -8.21 8.75
CA ILE A 279 -3.11 -7.55 8.12
C ILE A 279 -2.63 -6.77 6.91
N ASP A 280 -3.20 -7.05 5.74
CA ASP A 280 -2.98 -6.22 4.55
C ASP A 280 -3.75 -4.89 4.65
N ALA A 281 -3.08 -3.78 4.41
CA ALA A 281 -3.66 -2.43 4.48
C ALA A 281 -4.88 -2.25 3.58
N LYS A 282 -4.88 -2.89 2.42
CA LYS A 282 -6.02 -2.88 1.48
C LYS A 282 -7.32 -3.41 2.11
N GLY A 283 -7.22 -4.34 3.05
CA GLY A 283 -8.36 -4.80 3.85
C GLY A 283 -8.80 -3.77 4.89
N VAL A 284 -7.84 -3.15 5.57
CA VAL A 284 -8.06 -2.16 6.62
C VAL A 284 -8.63 -0.86 6.05
N SER A 285 -8.13 -0.37 4.91
CA SER A 285 -8.66 0.86 4.27
C SER A 285 -10.13 0.73 3.84
N ARG A 286 -10.59 -0.49 3.56
CA ARG A 286 -12.00 -0.77 3.26
C ARG A 286 -12.88 -0.83 4.51
N LEU A 287 -12.32 -1.22 5.63
CA LEU A 287 -13.03 -1.30 6.93
C LEU A 287 -13.01 0.03 7.68
N TYR A 288 -11.95 0.82 7.52
CA TYR A 288 -11.77 2.10 8.20
C TYR A 288 -12.43 3.23 7.38
N ARG A 289 -13.74 3.35 7.49
CA ARG A 289 -14.42 4.57 7.03
C ARG A 289 -14.17 5.68 8.04
N THR A 290 -13.80 6.86 7.55
CA THR A 290 -13.52 8.05 8.33
C THR A 290 -14.58 8.25 9.41
N ARG A 291 -14.21 8.13 10.68
CA ARG A 291 -15.04 8.56 11.80
C ARG A 291 -15.19 10.07 11.68
N ILE A 292 -16.41 10.56 11.91
CA ILE A 292 -16.68 11.98 12.04
C ILE A 292 -15.71 12.53 13.11
N SER A 293 -14.91 13.51 12.73
CA SER A 293 -13.95 14.12 13.65
C SER A 293 -14.69 14.69 14.85
N GLY A 294 -14.22 14.40 16.07
CA GLY A 294 -14.80 14.96 17.30
C GLY A 294 -14.93 16.48 17.27
N TRP A 295 -14.07 17.18 16.53
CA TRP A 295 -14.13 18.62 16.30
C TRP A 295 -15.41 19.06 15.59
N HIS A 296 -15.87 18.30 14.59
CA HIS A 296 -17.15 18.59 13.91
C HIS A 296 -18.35 18.40 14.84
N LEU A 297 -18.30 17.39 15.72
CA LEU A 297 -19.32 17.18 16.75
C LEU A 297 -19.31 18.31 17.78
N SER A 298 -18.13 18.79 18.18
CA SER A 298 -17.99 19.93 19.08
C SER A 298 -18.55 21.24 18.48
N PHE A 299 -18.26 21.47 17.18
CA PHE A 299 -18.85 22.60 16.48
C PHE A 299 -20.38 22.52 16.36
N LEU A 300 -20.91 21.34 16.08
CA LEU A 300 -22.35 21.11 16.00
C LEU A 300 -23.00 21.32 17.35
N ALA A 301 -22.40 20.81 18.43
CA ALA A 301 -22.88 21.04 19.80
C ALA A 301 -22.84 22.51 20.17
N LEU A 302 -21.75 23.22 19.86
CA LEU A 302 -21.62 24.66 20.11
C LEU A 302 -22.66 25.50 19.33
N ALA A 303 -22.85 25.15 18.03
CA ALA A 303 -23.88 25.82 17.22
C ALA A 303 -25.28 25.58 17.78
N GLY A 304 -25.58 24.38 18.26
CA GLY A 304 -26.85 24.06 18.93
C GLY A 304 -27.05 24.86 20.24
N LEU A 305 -26.00 24.99 21.05
CA LEU A 305 -26.03 25.79 22.27
C LEU A 305 -26.23 27.28 21.97
N ILE A 306 -25.57 27.82 20.95
CA ILE A 306 -25.75 29.23 20.52
C ILE A 306 -27.19 29.45 20.04
N ALA A 307 -27.73 28.53 19.22
CA ALA A 307 -29.10 28.62 18.75
C ALA A 307 -30.11 28.54 19.88
N LEU A 308 -29.92 27.68 20.87
CA LEU A 308 -30.75 27.55 22.06
C LEU A 308 -30.69 28.83 22.88
N PHE A 309 -29.49 29.35 23.12
CA PHE A 309 -29.31 30.61 23.87
C PHE A 309 -30.00 31.78 23.16
N ALA A 310 -29.84 31.91 21.84
CA ALA A 310 -30.51 32.95 21.06
C ALA A 310 -32.04 32.82 21.14
N ALA A 311 -32.58 31.63 21.08
CA ALA A 311 -34.02 31.36 21.22
C ALA A 311 -34.53 31.73 22.63
N LEU A 312 -33.80 31.38 23.68
CA LEU A 312 -34.15 31.76 25.07
C LEU A 312 -34.06 33.28 25.28
N ALA A 313 -33.00 33.94 24.76
CA ALA A 313 -32.81 35.36 24.88
C ALA A 313 -33.87 36.20 24.12
N SER A 314 -34.48 35.62 23.07
CA SER A 314 -35.51 36.32 22.26
C SER A 314 -36.93 36.23 22.81
N THR A 315 -37.17 35.42 23.84
CA THR A 315 -38.51 35.23 24.42
C THR A 315 -38.56 35.70 25.88
N PRO A 316 -39.68 36.34 26.32
CA PRO A 316 -39.83 36.81 27.73
C PRO A 316 -39.68 35.68 28.75
N ALA A 317 -40.23 34.49 28.47
CA ALA A 317 -40.11 33.34 29.33
C ALA A 317 -38.66 32.81 29.40
N GLY A 318 -37.93 32.81 28.25
CA GLY A 318 -36.54 32.42 28.20
C GLY A 318 -35.61 33.39 28.92
N GLN A 319 -35.86 34.69 28.84
CA GLN A 319 -35.12 35.71 29.60
C GLN A 319 -35.30 35.51 31.13
N THR A 320 -36.50 35.17 31.59
CA THR A 320 -36.73 34.83 33.00
C THR A 320 -35.94 33.57 33.42
N LEU A 321 -35.91 32.56 32.58
CA LEU A 321 -35.14 31.34 32.84
C LEU A 321 -33.62 31.61 32.88
N LEU A 322 -33.12 32.42 31.96
CA LEU A 322 -31.72 32.83 31.94
C LEU A 322 -31.34 33.65 33.18
N GLY A 323 -32.24 34.55 33.64
CA GLY A 323 -32.05 35.30 34.87
C GLY A 323 -32.00 34.43 36.12
N LEU A 324 -32.90 33.43 36.21
CA LEU A 324 -32.88 32.44 37.30
C LEU A 324 -31.61 31.61 37.30
N SER A 325 -31.17 31.15 36.12
CA SER A 325 -29.93 30.39 36.03
C SER A 325 -28.69 31.23 36.36
N GLY A 326 -28.68 32.50 36.03
CA GLY A 326 -27.64 33.44 36.47
C GLY A 326 -27.58 33.57 37.98
N ALA A 327 -28.73 33.75 38.65
CA ALA A 327 -28.79 33.80 40.09
C ALA A 327 -28.27 32.51 40.78
N VAL A 328 -28.65 31.35 40.26
CA VAL A 328 -28.14 30.04 40.78
C VAL A 328 -26.63 29.96 40.59
N TRP A 329 -26.11 30.44 39.46
CA TRP A 329 -24.67 30.45 39.18
C TRP A 329 -23.92 31.36 40.16
N ASP A 330 -24.44 32.56 40.43
CA ASP A 330 -23.86 33.48 41.40
C ASP A 330 -23.86 32.88 42.81
N ASP A 331 -24.92 32.18 43.20
CA ASP A 331 -24.96 31.45 44.47
C ASP A 331 -23.90 30.34 44.57
N ILE A 332 -23.70 29.55 43.50
CA ILE A 332 -22.67 28.54 43.45
C ILE A 332 -21.27 29.17 43.53
N VAL A 333 -21.02 30.22 42.75
CA VAL A 333 -19.72 30.92 42.77
C VAL A 333 -19.43 31.53 44.12
N ASN A 334 -20.43 32.15 44.78
CA ASN A 334 -20.30 32.71 46.13
C ASN A 334 -20.08 31.64 47.19
N PHE A 335 -20.73 30.47 47.05
CA PHE A 335 -20.46 29.31 47.89
C PHE A 335 -19.02 28.80 47.74
N LEU A 336 -18.53 28.66 46.51
CA LEU A 336 -17.16 28.25 46.25
C LEU A 336 -16.13 29.26 46.76
N ARG A 337 -16.41 30.55 46.63
CA ARG A 337 -15.57 31.64 47.20
C ARG A 337 -15.52 31.58 48.72
N SER A 338 -16.66 31.31 49.37
CA SER A 338 -16.72 31.17 50.84
C SER A 338 -15.88 29.98 51.34
N LEU A 339 -15.83 28.88 50.60
CA LEU A 339 -14.98 27.71 50.88
C LEU A 339 -13.49 28.05 50.84
N VAL A 340 -13.06 28.99 49.97
CA VAL A 340 -11.65 29.42 49.79
C VAL A 340 -11.34 30.67 50.63
N GLY A 341 -12.27 31.18 51.48
CA GLY A 341 -12.05 32.30 52.34
C GLY A 341 -12.06 33.67 51.65
N LEU A 342 -12.64 33.77 50.44
CA LEU A 342 -12.80 35.01 49.68
C LEU A 342 -14.16 35.63 49.93
N ALA A 343 -14.20 36.96 50.08
CA ALA A 343 -15.47 37.72 50.30
C ALA A 343 -16.45 37.51 49.13
N PRO A 344 -17.79 37.47 49.39
CA PRO A 344 -18.79 37.37 48.35
C PRO A 344 -18.76 38.58 47.42
N SER A 345 -18.99 38.37 46.12
CA SER A 345 -19.13 39.44 45.14
C SER A 345 -20.46 40.16 45.39
N THR A 346 -20.46 41.47 45.58
CA THR A 346 -21.70 42.27 45.60
C THR A 346 -22.34 42.23 44.21
N PRO A 347 -23.68 41.99 44.11
CA PRO A 347 -24.36 42.02 42.83
C PRO A 347 -24.27 43.46 42.27
N SER A 348 -23.85 43.60 41.00
CA SER A 348 -23.97 44.87 40.27
C SER A 348 -25.46 45.13 39.97
N VAL A 349 -26.00 46.15 40.49
CA VAL A 349 -27.36 46.66 40.22
C VAL A 349 -27.48 47.13 38.78
#